data_7ce45d7a733cd18535ad066a6f55abd2
#
_entry.id   7ce45d7a733cd18535ad066a6f55abd2
#
_cell.length_a   1.000
_cell.length_b   1.000
_cell.length_c   1.000
_cell.angle_alpha   90.00
_cell.angle_beta   90.00
_cell.angle_gamma   90.00
#
_symmetry.space_group_name_H-M   'P 1'
#
loop_
_entity.id
_entity.type
_entity.pdbx_description
1 polymer ?
#
loop_
_entity_poly.entity_id
_entity_poly.type
_entity_poly.pdbx_seq_one_letter_code
_entity_poly.pdbx_strand_id
1 'polypeptide(L)'
;MRICLVLEGCYPYVHGGVSTWMHSYITAMKEHEFVLWVIGAKAKDRGKFVYDLPSNVVEVHEVFLDDALRLSGEHAKVIFTDEEVKALRELVNLSDPDWDVLFNLFHNKGVHPLSFLQSNEFIDLFTKICMEEYPYVAYADAFHTVRSMLLPVLYLMTGEVPKAQIYHAISTGYGGLLACLGGSLNHAPVLLTEHGIYTREREEEIIRAEWVVPSFKSRWIRFFYMLSEEIYRRAFRVSSLFYNARRTQIEMGCDAEKCIVIPNGVQYERFCNIPLKQEDGWVDIGAVVRLAPIKDVKTMIYAFFELASRMPNVRLHIMGGVDDEDYAKECYALVEQLQLKNLIFTGRVDVVQYMQKLDFTILT
;
A
#
# COMPACT_ATOMS: atom_id res chain seq x y z
N MET A 1 -13.73 -9.25 -20.40
CA MET A 1 -14.40 -9.05 -19.09
C MET A 1 -14.03 -7.68 -18.58
N ARG A 2 -14.89 -7.09 -17.74
CA ARG A 2 -14.62 -5.81 -17.08
C ARG A 2 -14.13 -6.07 -15.64
N ILE A 3 -12.91 -5.66 -15.36
CA ILE A 3 -12.20 -5.90 -14.09
C ILE A 3 -11.95 -4.57 -13.40
N CYS A 4 -12.39 -4.43 -12.16
CA CYS A 4 -12.07 -3.28 -11.32
C CYS A 4 -10.79 -3.58 -10.53
N LEU A 5 -9.74 -2.78 -10.76
CA LEU A 5 -8.50 -2.83 -10.00
C LEU A 5 -8.59 -1.81 -8.87
N VAL A 6 -8.54 -2.30 -7.63
CA VAL A 6 -8.59 -1.44 -6.45
C VAL A 6 -7.18 -1.20 -5.95
N LEU A 7 -6.76 0.06 -5.98
CA LEU A 7 -5.38 0.50 -5.83
C LEU A 7 -5.25 1.52 -4.69
N GLU A 8 -4.32 1.31 -3.79
CA GLU A 8 -4.07 2.22 -2.67
C GLU A 8 -2.64 2.77 -2.74
N GLY A 9 -2.52 4.10 -2.89
CA GLY A 9 -1.26 4.84 -2.77
C GLY A 9 -0.18 4.52 -3.81
N CYS A 10 -0.52 3.87 -4.94
CA CYS A 10 0.46 3.44 -5.92
C CYS A 10 0.10 3.91 -7.36
N TYR A 11 -0.16 2.99 -8.28
CA TYR A 11 -0.56 3.26 -9.65
C TYR A 11 -1.89 4.04 -9.71
N PRO A 12 -2.07 5.05 -10.57
CA PRO A 12 -1.12 5.56 -11.56
C PRO A 12 -0.29 6.78 -11.09
N TYR A 13 -0.22 7.09 -9.78
CA TYR A 13 0.38 8.34 -9.26
C TYR A 13 1.86 8.26 -8.96
N VAL A 14 2.39 7.07 -8.64
CA VAL A 14 3.74 6.91 -8.13
C VAL A 14 4.50 5.85 -8.94
N HIS A 15 5.73 6.18 -9.34
CA HIS A 15 6.63 5.19 -9.91
C HIS A 15 7.14 4.23 -8.83
N GLY A 16 7.06 2.93 -9.10
CA GLY A 16 7.51 1.90 -8.15
C GLY A 16 7.31 0.49 -8.68
N GLY A 17 7.75 -0.51 -7.94
CA GLY A 17 7.64 -1.92 -8.33
C GLY A 17 6.20 -2.34 -8.58
N VAL A 18 5.32 -2.06 -7.62
CA VAL A 18 3.87 -2.38 -7.73
C VAL A 18 3.23 -1.65 -8.90
N SER A 19 3.54 -0.35 -9.07
CA SER A 19 2.98 0.45 -10.17
C SER A 19 3.46 -0.04 -11.54
N THR A 20 4.73 -0.40 -11.67
CA THR A 20 5.30 -0.97 -12.90
C THR A 20 4.69 -2.33 -13.22
N TRP A 21 4.52 -3.17 -12.20
CA TRP A 21 3.84 -4.47 -12.35
C TRP A 21 2.39 -4.27 -12.80
N MET A 22 1.66 -3.35 -12.17
CA MET A 22 0.27 -3.05 -12.51
C MET A 22 0.13 -2.55 -13.96
N HIS A 23 1.00 -1.63 -14.37
CA HIS A 23 1.01 -1.15 -15.75
C HIS A 23 1.28 -2.28 -16.75
N SER A 24 2.22 -3.17 -16.44
CA SER A 24 2.53 -4.35 -17.25
C SER A 24 1.36 -5.35 -17.29
N TYR A 25 0.71 -5.58 -16.14
CA TYR A 25 -0.46 -6.46 -16.01
C TYR A 25 -1.61 -5.99 -16.91
N ILE A 26 -1.98 -4.70 -16.84
CA ILE A 26 -3.02 -4.13 -17.67
C ILE A 26 -2.65 -4.22 -19.16
N THR A 27 -1.42 -3.84 -19.50
CA THR A 27 -0.93 -3.83 -20.88
C THR A 27 -0.88 -5.23 -21.51
N ALA A 28 -0.59 -6.26 -20.70
CA ALA A 28 -0.54 -7.64 -21.16
C ALA A 28 -1.94 -8.27 -21.42
N MET A 29 -2.98 -7.78 -20.73
CA MET A 29 -4.33 -8.34 -20.79
C MET A 29 -5.27 -7.48 -21.65
N LYS A 30 -4.89 -7.28 -22.91
CA LYS A 30 -5.60 -6.39 -23.87
C LYS A 30 -7.03 -6.79 -24.17
N GLU A 31 -7.40 -8.06 -23.97
CA GLU A 31 -8.72 -8.61 -24.16
C GLU A 31 -9.70 -8.27 -23.03
N HIS A 32 -9.23 -7.60 -21.97
CA HIS A 32 -10.05 -7.19 -20.83
C HIS A 32 -10.13 -5.67 -20.74
N GLU A 33 -11.26 -5.18 -20.26
CA GLU A 33 -11.47 -3.78 -19.88
C GLU A 33 -11.13 -3.60 -18.40
N PHE A 34 -10.38 -2.57 -18.08
CA PHE A 34 -10.03 -2.24 -16.71
C PHE A 34 -10.68 -0.95 -16.25
N VAL A 35 -11.23 -0.99 -15.06
CA VAL A 35 -11.65 0.18 -14.29
C VAL A 35 -10.65 0.35 -13.15
N LEU A 36 -10.07 1.51 -13.00
CA LEU A 36 -9.20 1.81 -11.86
C LEU A 36 -10.03 2.46 -10.77
N TRP A 37 -10.03 1.88 -9.58
CA TRP A 37 -10.61 2.46 -8.38
C TRP A 37 -9.49 2.77 -7.41
N VAL A 38 -9.10 4.05 -7.37
CA VAL A 38 -7.84 4.47 -6.77
C VAL A 38 -8.09 5.25 -5.50
N ILE A 39 -7.43 4.84 -4.42
CA ILE A 39 -7.43 5.53 -3.13
C ILE A 39 -6.14 6.32 -3.02
N GLY A 40 -6.25 7.64 -2.97
CA GLY A 40 -5.15 8.56 -2.75
C GLY A 40 -5.18 9.19 -1.37
N ALA A 41 -4.04 9.67 -0.89
CA ALA A 41 -3.97 10.35 0.40
C ALA A 41 -4.50 11.79 0.32
N LYS A 42 -4.20 12.53 -0.73
CA LYS A 42 -4.46 13.98 -0.85
C LYS A 42 -5.19 14.32 -2.14
N ALA A 43 -6.33 14.97 -2.04
CA ALA A 43 -7.17 15.40 -3.17
C ALA A 43 -6.45 16.34 -4.17
N LYS A 44 -5.38 17.04 -3.74
CA LYS A 44 -4.54 17.85 -4.62
C LYS A 44 -3.84 17.06 -5.72
N ASP A 45 -3.72 15.74 -5.56
CA ASP A 45 -3.05 14.84 -6.51
C ASP A 45 -4.02 14.28 -7.57
N ARG A 46 -5.29 14.62 -7.50
CA ARG A 46 -6.33 14.21 -8.44
C ARG A 46 -5.91 14.46 -9.89
N GLY A 47 -6.03 13.43 -10.72
CA GLY A 47 -5.71 13.48 -12.15
C GLY A 47 -4.23 13.64 -12.49
N LYS A 48 -3.30 13.64 -11.51
CA LYS A 48 -1.86 13.81 -11.75
C LYS A 48 -1.17 12.47 -11.96
N PHE A 49 -1.54 11.79 -13.03
CA PHE A 49 -0.97 10.50 -13.38
C PHE A 49 0.46 10.63 -13.92
N VAL A 50 1.35 9.74 -13.45
CA VAL A 50 2.74 9.65 -13.91
C VAL A 50 2.93 8.55 -14.96
N TYR A 51 1.86 7.81 -15.28
CA TYR A 51 1.80 6.81 -16.34
C TYR A 51 0.80 7.22 -17.40
N ASP A 52 1.14 6.98 -18.67
CA ASP A 52 0.18 7.00 -19.77
C ASP A 52 -0.70 5.75 -19.63
N LEU A 53 -1.99 5.95 -19.43
CA LEU A 53 -2.91 4.83 -19.21
C LEU A 53 -3.09 4.01 -20.48
N PRO A 54 -2.97 2.67 -20.42
CA PRO A 54 -3.25 1.79 -21.57
C PRO A 54 -4.69 1.94 -22.06
N SER A 55 -4.89 1.75 -23.38
CA SER A 55 -6.19 1.97 -24.04
C SER A 55 -7.35 1.09 -23.53
N ASN A 56 -7.04 -0.01 -22.86
CA ASN A 56 -8.01 -0.88 -22.21
C ASN A 56 -8.35 -0.48 -20.76
N VAL A 57 -7.82 0.62 -20.24
CA VAL A 57 -8.36 1.32 -19.07
C VAL A 57 -9.51 2.20 -19.53
N VAL A 58 -10.73 1.83 -19.19
CA VAL A 58 -11.95 2.50 -19.68
C VAL A 58 -12.50 3.56 -18.72
N GLU A 59 -12.21 3.44 -17.43
CA GLU A 59 -12.65 4.38 -16.39
C GLU A 59 -11.62 4.49 -15.28
N VAL A 60 -11.58 5.66 -14.62
CA VAL A 60 -10.78 5.91 -13.39
C VAL A 60 -11.68 6.59 -12.36
N HIS A 61 -11.87 5.94 -11.22
CA HIS A 61 -12.58 6.46 -10.06
C HIS A 61 -11.56 6.79 -8.96
N GLU A 62 -11.46 8.05 -8.60
CA GLU A 62 -10.48 8.55 -7.63
C GLU A 62 -11.17 8.94 -6.33
N VAL A 63 -10.72 8.37 -5.20
CA VAL A 63 -11.18 8.68 -3.86
C VAL A 63 -9.99 9.12 -3.01
N PHE A 64 -10.13 10.22 -2.25
CA PHE A 64 -9.03 10.76 -1.45
C PHE A 64 -9.40 10.79 0.03
N LEU A 65 -8.48 10.26 0.87
CA LEU A 65 -8.74 10.11 2.30
C LEU A 65 -8.79 11.46 3.04
N ASP A 66 -8.12 12.50 2.53
CA ASP A 66 -8.20 13.84 3.13
C ASP A 66 -9.55 14.53 2.89
N ASP A 67 -10.34 14.10 1.90
CA ASP A 67 -11.72 14.56 1.75
C ASP A 67 -12.59 14.07 2.93
N ALA A 68 -12.34 12.87 3.45
CA ALA A 68 -13.01 12.39 4.66
C ALA A 68 -12.74 13.30 5.87
N LEU A 69 -11.49 13.74 6.04
CA LEU A 69 -11.10 14.58 7.18
C LEU A 69 -11.71 15.98 7.13
N ARG A 70 -12.15 16.44 5.96
CA ARG A 70 -12.83 17.73 5.75
C ARG A 70 -14.33 17.68 6.03
N LEU A 71 -14.91 16.49 6.21
CA LEU A 71 -16.31 16.35 6.58
C LEU A 71 -16.58 17.08 7.90
N SER A 72 -17.58 17.95 7.90
CA SER A 72 -17.94 18.79 9.04
C SER A 72 -19.43 19.16 8.98
N GLY A 73 -19.95 19.74 10.03
CA GLY A 73 -21.33 20.19 10.13
C GLY A 73 -22.22 19.25 10.96
N GLU A 74 -23.47 19.65 11.12
CA GLU A 74 -24.51 18.84 11.75
C GLU A 74 -25.22 18.00 10.70
N HIS A 75 -25.47 16.74 11.00
CA HIS A 75 -26.16 15.81 10.12
C HIS A 75 -27.42 15.25 10.77
N ALA A 76 -28.33 14.76 9.94
CA ALA A 76 -29.58 14.19 10.40
C ALA A 76 -29.34 13.06 11.41
N LYS A 77 -30.11 13.08 12.49
CA LYS A 77 -30.15 11.97 13.46
C LYS A 77 -30.70 10.73 12.76
N VAL A 78 -30.02 9.64 12.92
CA VAL A 78 -30.39 8.32 12.39
C VAL A 78 -30.76 7.44 13.56
N ILE A 79 -31.82 6.68 13.43
CA ILE A 79 -32.18 5.61 14.38
C ILE A 79 -31.63 4.32 13.77
N PHE A 80 -30.72 3.69 14.47
CA PHE A 80 -30.13 2.43 14.07
C PHE A 80 -30.95 1.24 14.60
N THR A 81 -31.03 0.18 13.81
CA THR A 81 -31.60 -1.10 14.27
C THR A 81 -30.63 -1.79 15.22
N ASP A 82 -31.10 -2.78 15.98
CA ASP A 82 -30.25 -3.56 16.90
C ASP A 82 -29.08 -4.25 16.18
N GLU A 83 -29.32 -4.73 14.94
CA GLU A 83 -28.30 -5.33 14.09
C GLU A 83 -27.24 -4.32 13.65
N GLU A 84 -27.66 -3.13 13.23
CA GLU A 84 -26.75 -2.03 12.87
C GLU A 84 -25.94 -1.55 14.08
N VAL A 85 -26.59 -1.41 15.25
CA VAL A 85 -25.89 -1.06 16.50
C VAL A 85 -24.85 -2.11 16.85
N LYS A 86 -25.16 -3.40 16.67
CA LYS A 86 -24.22 -4.49 16.90
C LYS A 86 -23.01 -4.39 15.96
N ALA A 87 -23.24 -4.26 14.65
CA ALA A 87 -22.16 -4.16 13.66
C ALA A 87 -21.30 -2.90 13.89
N LEU A 88 -21.91 -1.75 14.19
CA LEU A 88 -21.20 -0.52 14.53
C LEU A 88 -20.37 -0.67 15.84
N ARG A 89 -20.88 -1.37 16.83
CA ARG A 89 -20.15 -1.67 18.07
C ARG A 89 -18.93 -2.54 17.80
N GLU A 90 -19.07 -3.58 17.01
CA GLU A 90 -17.97 -4.46 16.61
C GLU A 90 -16.91 -3.70 15.80
N LEU A 91 -17.32 -2.80 14.91
CA LEU A 91 -16.42 -1.90 14.18
C LEU A 91 -15.62 -0.98 15.14
N VAL A 92 -16.30 -0.33 16.09
CA VAL A 92 -15.62 0.56 17.05
C VAL A 92 -14.70 -0.24 17.98
N ASN A 93 -15.06 -1.44 18.37
CA ASN A 93 -14.23 -2.34 19.19
C ASN A 93 -13.11 -3.01 18.39
N LEU A 94 -13.06 -2.83 17.07
CA LEU A 94 -12.09 -3.47 16.17
C LEU A 94 -12.12 -5.01 16.29
N SER A 95 -13.30 -5.58 16.45
CA SER A 95 -13.49 -7.02 16.57
C SER A 95 -13.80 -7.67 15.22
N ASP A 96 -14.97 -8.20 15.01
CA ASP A 96 -15.39 -8.84 13.77
C ASP A 96 -16.76 -8.29 13.33
N PRO A 97 -16.81 -7.07 12.76
CA PRO A 97 -18.08 -6.45 12.39
C PRO A 97 -18.74 -7.18 11.21
N ASP A 98 -20.08 -7.19 11.20
CA ASP A 98 -20.81 -7.60 10.01
C ASP A 98 -20.71 -6.52 8.93
N TRP A 99 -19.79 -6.74 8.00
CA TRP A 99 -19.50 -5.79 6.93
C TRP A 99 -20.66 -5.64 5.93
N ASP A 100 -21.50 -6.66 5.72
CA ASP A 100 -22.65 -6.53 4.83
C ASP A 100 -23.71 -5.60 5.42
N VAL A 101 -23.91 -5.64 6.74
CA VAL A 101 -24.74 -4.66 7.46
C VAL A 101 -24.16 -3.25 7.34
N LEU A 102 -22.85 -3.09 7.50
CA LEU A 102 -22.19 -1.78 7.37
C LEU A 102 -22.24 -1.26 5.93
N PHE A 103 -22.00 -2.11 4.93
CA PHE A 103 -22.13 -1.75 3.51
C PHE A 103 -23.55 -1.29 3.17
N ASN A 104 -24.56 -2.03 3.66
CA ASN A 104 -25.96 -1.64 3.47
C ASN A 104 -26.26 -0.31 4.15
N LEU A 105 -25.76 -0.09 5.37
CA LEU A 105 -26.00 1.12 6.16
C LEU A 105 -25.41 2.37 5.49
N PHE A 106 -24.15 2.32 5.12
CA PHE A 106 -23.44 3.51 4.61
C PHE A 106 -23.63 3.69 3.09
N HIS A 107 -23.67 2.62 2.31
CA HIS A 107 -23.85 2.73 0.86
C HIS A 107 -25.32 2.79 0.45
N ASN A 108 -26.10 1.74 0.75
CA ASN A 108 -27.48 1.63 0.24
C ASN A 108 -28.46 2.57 0.95
N LYS A 109 -28.40 2.66 2.29
CA LYS A 109 -29.22 3.60 3.06
C LYS A 109 -28.66 5.02 3.03
N GLY A 110 -27.41 5.22 2.60
CA GLY A 110 -26.77 6.53 2.45
C GLY A 110 -26.57 7.28 3.77
N VAL A 111 -26.37 6.55 4.88
CA VAL A 111 -26.11 7.18 6.17
C VAL A 111 -24.79 7.94 6.13
N HIS A 112 -24.84 9.24 6.43
CA HIS A 112 -23.64 10.06 6.42
C HIS A 112 -22.70 9.67 7.59
N PRO A 113 -21.37 9.54 7.38
CA PRO A 113 -20.40 9.13 8.42
C PRO A 113 -20.52 9.92 9.72
N LEU A 114 -20.73 11.22 9.65
CA LEU A 114 -20.88 12.08 10.82
C LEU A 114 -22.21 11.85 11.56
N SER A 115 -23.27 11.35 10.90
CA SER A 115 -24.51 10.99 11.61
C SER A 115 -24.27 9.92 12.66
N PHE A 116 -23.39 8.94 12.39
CA PHE A 116 -22.97 7.95 13.36
C PHE A 116 -22.01 8.54 14.40
N LEU A 117 -20.93 9.22 13.97
CA LEU A 117 -19.90 9.74 14.89
C LEU A 117 -20.41 10.85 15.83
N GLN A 118 -21.59 11.43 15.54
CA GLN A 118 -22.29 12.41 16.38
C GLN A 118 -23.47 11.80 17.15
N SER A 119 -23.75 10.50 16.98
CA SER A 119 -24.85 9.81 17.65
C SER A 119 -24.58 9.53 19.12
N ASN A 120 -25.64 9.37 19.89
CA ASN A 120 -25.54 8.94 21.29
C ASN A 120 -24.94 7.53 21.39
N GLU A 121 -25.30 6.66 20.44
CA GLU A 121 -24.80 5.28 20.36
C GLU A 121 -23.28 5.25 20.24
N PHE A 122 -22.69 6.11 19.42
CA PHE A 122 -21.23 6.22 19.31
C PHE A 122 -20.61 6.80 20.59
N ILE A 123 -21.17 7.88 21.12
CA ILE A 123 -20.64 8.55 22.32
C ILE A 123 -20.66 7.62 23.52
N ASP A 124 -21.76 6.90 23.75
CA ASP A 124 -21.90 5.98 24.88
C ASP A 124 -20.91 4.80 24.75
N LEU A 125 -20.81 4.22 23.57
CA LEU A 125 -19.88 3.14 23.27
C LEU A 125 -18.43 3.59 23.45
N PHE A 126 -18.07 4.73 22.86
CA PHE A 126 -16.74 5.28 22.95
C PHE A 126 -16.36 5.65 24.39
N THR A 127 -17.28 6.24 25.16
CA THR A 127 -17.06 6.57 26.57
C THR A 127 -16.77 5.31 27.38
N LYS A 128 -17.50 4.22 27.14
CA LYS A 128 -17.26 2.94 27.79
C LYS A 128 -15.84 2.42 27.48
N ILE A 129 -15.42 2.45 26.22
CA ILE A 129 -14.06 2.04 25.80
C ILE A 129 -13.00 2.90 26.52
N CYS A 130 -13.20 4.21 26.57
CA CYS A 130 -12.26 5.09 27.26
C CYS A 130 -12.14 4.76 28.76
N MET A 131 -13.23 4.45 29.43
CA MET A 131 -13.21 4.13 30.85
C MET A 131 -12.56 2.76 31.14
N GLU A 132 -12.78 1.78 30.27
CA GLU A 132 -12.29 0.40 30.45
C GLU A 132 -10.84 0.22 29.98
N GLU A 133 -10.48 0.77 28.82
CA GLU A 133 -9.19 0.50 28.17
C GLU A 133 -8.18 1.66 28.30
N TYR A 134 -8.67 2.90 28.42
CA TYR A 134 -7.83 4.11 28.38
C TYR A 134 -8.08 5.10 29.52
N PRO A 135 -8.19 4.63 30.80
CA PRO A 135 -8.60 5.49 31.92
C PRO A 135 -7.65 6.65 32.23
N TYR A 136 -6.40 6.59 31.72
CA TYR A 136 -5.37 7.61 31.95
C TYR A 136 -5.08 8.46 30.70
N VAL A 137 -5.85 8.31 29.63
CA VAL A 137 -5.70 9.08 28.39
C VAL A 137 -6.75 10.20 28.37
N ALA A 138 -6.37 11.38 27.91
CA ALA A 138 -7.33 12.47 27.73
C ALA A 138 -8.43 12.07 26.75
N TYR A 139 -9.69 12.26 27.13
CA TYR A 139 -10.86 11.88 26.31
C TYR A 139 -10.80 12.47 24.90
N ALA A 140 -10.34 13.73 24.78
CA ALA A 140 -10.18 14.37 23.47
C ALA A 140 -9.17 13.64 22.57
N ASP A 141 -8.02 13.21 23.12
CA ASP A 141 -6.99 12.51 22.34
C ASP A 141 -7.50 11.14 21.89
N ALA A 142 -8.20 10.44 22.78
CA ALA A 142 -8.85 9.17 22.47
C ALA A 142 -9.91 9.36 21.36
N PHE A 143 -10.76 10.40 21.48
CA PHE A 143 -11.80 10.70 20.51
C PHE A 143 -11.21 11.01 19.13
N HIS A 144 -10.22 11.89 19.06
CA HIS A 144 -9.58 12.24 17.80
C HIS A 144 -8.90 11.04 17.15
N THR A 145 -8.29 10.17 17.94
CA THR A 145 -7.65 8.95 17.44
C THR A 145 -8.69 7.99 16.83
N VAL A 146 -9.74 7.64 17.57
CA VAL A 146 -10.78 6.72 17.08
C VAL A 146 -11.52 7.32 15.88
N ARG A 147 -11.83 8.62 15.92
CA ARG A 147 -12.41 9.32 14.77
C ARG A 147 -11.52 9.24 13.54
N SER A 148 -10.20 9.42 13.68
CA SER A 148 -9.27 9.37 12.55
C SER A 148 -9.11 7.96 11.96
N MET A 149 -9.36 6.91 12.72
CA MET A 149 -9.44 5.53 12.23
C MET A 149 -10.74 5.27 11.48
N LEU A 150 -11.87 5.61 12.09
CA LEU A 150 -13.18 5.22 11.58
C LEU A 150 -13.66 6.08 10.41
N LEU A 151 -13.43 7.40 10.48
CA LEU A 151 -13.97 8.33 9.50
C LEU A 151 -13.57 8.02 8.04
N PRO A 152 -12.30 7.67 7.73
CA PRO A 152 -11.93 7.25 6.38
C PRO A 152 -12.68 5.98 5.92
N VAL A 153 -12.83 4.98 6.78
CA VAL A 153 -13.55 3.72 6.47
C VAL A 153 -15.01 4.01 6.16
N LEU A 154 -15.68 4.77 7.03
CA LEU A 154 -17.08 5.15 6.84
C LEU A 154 -17.27 5.96 5.56
N TYR A 155 -16.38 6.89 5.28
CA TYR A 155 -16.39 7.71 4.08
C TYR A 155 -16.22 6.87 2.80
N LEU A 156 -15.27 5.95 2.79
CA LEU A 156 -15.04 5.07 1.65
C LEU A 156 -16.27 4.24 1.30
N MET A 157 -17.03 3.79 2.30
CA MET A 157 -18.27 3.03 2.08
C MET A 157 -19.41 3.86 1.49
N THR A 158 -19.37 5.20 1.57
CA THR A 158 -20.42 6.07 1.00
C THR A 158 -20.18 6.45 -0.46
N GLY A 159 -19.00 6.14 -1.00
CA GLY A 159 -18.60 6.51 -2.35
C GLY A 159 -19.33 5.75 -3.45
N GLU A 160 -19.19 6.22 -4.68
CA GLU A 160 -19.66 5.53 -5.87
C GLU A 160 -18.85 4.24 -6.07
N VAL A 161 -19.54 3.12 -6.36
CA VAL A 161 -18.92 1.83 -6.60
C VAL A 161 -18.94 1.54 -8.11
N PRO A 162 -17.75 1.44 -8.75
CA PRO A 162 -17.67 1.11 -10.17
C PRO A 162 -18.28 -0.26 -10.46
N LYS A 163 -19.02 -0.38 -11.57
CA LYS A 163 -19.58 -1.69 -11.98
C LYS A 163 -18.51 -2.53 -12.66
N ALA A 164 -18.28 -3.73 -12.16
CA ALA A 164 -17.32 -4.69 -12.71
C ALA A 164 -17.78 -6.14 -12.50
N GLN A 165 -17.19 -7.05 -13.24
CA GLN A 165 -17.44 -8.49 -13.12
C GLN A 165 -16.48 -9.17 -12.13
N ILE A 166 -15.35 -8.50 -11.82
CA ILE A 166 -14.35 -8.93 -10.85
C ILE A 166 -13.80 -7.68 -10.15
N TYR A 167 -13.58 -7.75 -8.84
CA TYR A 167 -12.86 -6.75 -8.07
C TYR A 167 -11.53 -7.32 -7.62
N HIS A 168 -10.43 -6.71 -8.06
CA HIS A 168 -9.09 -7.18 -7.78
C HIS A 168 -8.33 -6.12 -6.96
N ALA A 169 -8.17 -6.37 -5.66
CA ALA A 169 -7.37 -5.53 -4.77
C ALA A 169 -5.88 -5.90 -4.87
N ILE A 170 -5.02 -4.87 -4.77
CA ILE A 170 -3.56 -5.04 -4.82
C ILE A 170 -2.93 -4.93 -3.41
N SER A 171 -3.73 -4.62 -2.45
CA SER A 171 -3.40 -4.62 -1.02
C SER A 171 -4.63 -5.00 -0.21
N THR A 172 -4.44 -5.38 1.04
CA THR A 172 -5.51 -5.44 2.04
C THR A 172 -5.86 -4.01 2.49
N GLY A 173 -6.24 -3.75 3.73
CA GLY A 173 -6.52 -2.40 4.21
C GLY A 173 -7.69 -1.73 3.52
N TYR A 174 -7.55 -0.46 3.18
CA TYR A 174 -8.62 0.31 2.51
C TYR A 174 -8.94 -0.21 1.12
N GLY A 175 -7.92 -0.63 0.36
CA GLY A 175 -8.09 -1.24 -0.96
C GLY A 175 -8.89 -2.53 -0.88
N GLY A 176 -8.54 -3.39 0.06
CA GLY A 176 -9.27 -4.63 0.34
C GLY A 176 -10.72 -4.39 0.72
N LEU A 177 -10.99 -3.41 1.59
CA LEU A 177 -12.34 -3.05 2.00
C LEU A 177 -13.21 -2.62 0.81
N LEU A 178 -12.69 -1.75 -0.06
CA LEU A 178 -13.42 -1.32 -1.25
C LEU A 178 -13.68 -2.47 -2.24
N ALA A 179 -12.73 -3.38 -2.40
CA ALA A 179 -12.95 -4.57 -3.21
C ALA A 179 -14.08 -5.46 -2.62
N CYS A 180 -14.13 -5.61 -1.29
CA CYS A 180 -15.20 -6.32 -0.62
C CYS A 180 -16.55 -5.62 -0.79
N LEU A 181 -16.60 -4.30 -0.66
CA LEU A 181 -17.80 -3.51 -0.93
C LEU A 181 -18.30 -3.72 -2.37
N GLY A 182 -17.39 -3.56 -3.35
CA GLY A 182 -17.74 -3.75 -4.76
C GLY A 182 -18.23 -5.18 -5.07
N GLY A 183 -17.54 -6.19 -4.52
CA GLY A 183 -17.92 -7.58 -4.65
C GLY A 183 -19.29 -7.90 -4.05
N SER A 184 -19.57 -7.36 -2.84
CA SER A 184 -20.86 -7.54 -2.16
C SER A 184 -22.01 -6.91 -2.98
N LEU A 185 -21.88 -5.65 -3.37
CA LEU A 185 -22.94 -4.91 -4.06
C LEU A 185 -23.22 -5.42 -5.48
N ASN A 186 -22.20 -5.89 -6.19
CA ASN A 186 -22.33 -6.37 -7.58
C ASN A 186 -22.36 -7.90 -7.70
N HIS A 187 -22.38 -8.65 -6.59
CA HIS A 187 -22.31 -10.11 -6.54
C HIS A 187 -21.16 -10.68 -7.40
N ALA A 188 -20.02 -10.03 -7.33
CA ALA A 188 -18.85 -10.33 -8.13
C ALA A 188 -17.71 -10.91 -7.26
N PRO A 189 -16.90 -11.83 -7.81
CA PRO A 189 -15.75 -12.38 -7.08
C PRO A 189 -14.71 -11.30 -6.77
N VAL A 190 -14.11 -11.43 -5.59
CA VAL A 190 -13.00 -10.60 -5.13
C VAL A 190 -11.70 -11.38 -5.25
N LEU A 191 -10.68 -10.75 -5.82
CA LEU A 191 -9.31 -11.25 -5.88
C LEU A 191 -8.40 -10.34 -5.08
N LEU A 192 -7.35 -10.91 -4.51
CA LEU A 192 -6.29 -10.15 -3.81
C LEU A 192 -4.93 -10.58 -4.33
N THR A 193 -4.09 -9.61 -4.66
CA THR A 193 -2.65 -9.82 -4.89
C THR A 193 -1.86 -8.95 -3.91
N GLU A 194 -1.05 -9.55 -3.05
CA GLU A 194 -0.16 -8.83 -2.16
C GLU A 194 1.29 -8.92 -2.65
N HIS A 195 1.90 -7.76 -2.88
CA HIS A 195 3.32 -7.63 -3.22
C HIS A 195 4.23 -7.63 -1.98
N GLY A 196 3.74 -7.11 -0.88
CA GLY A 196 4.25 -7.19 0.49
C GLY A 196 3.10 -7.54 1.42
N ILE A 197 3.36 -7.81 2.68
CA ILE A 197 2.30 -8.06 3.67
C ILE A 197 1.90 -6.72 4.29
N TYR A 198 0.80 -6.17 3.79
CA TYR A 198 0.31 -4.84 4.15
C TYR A 198 0.23 -4.60 5.67
N THR A 199 -0.34 -5.54 6.41
CA THR A 199 -0.47 -5.42 7.87
C THR A 199 0.88 -5.34 8.57
N ARG A 200 1.90 -6.08 8.11
CA ARG A 200 3.24 -6.00 8.67
C ARG A 200 3.92 -4.67 8.38
N GLU A 201 3.73 -4.14 7.18
CA GLU A 201 4.23 -2.82 6.80
C GLU A 201 3.58 -1.73 7.63
N ARG A 202 2.24 -1.78 7.82
CA ARG A 202 1.50 -0.85 8.69
C ARG A 202 1.91 -0.97 10.15
N GLU A 203 2.12 -2.19 10.66
CA GLU A 203 2.58 -2.43 12.03
C GLU A 203 3.94 -1.76 12.29
N GLU A 204 4.92 -1.97 11.42
CA GLU A 204 6.23 -1.33 11.52
C GLU A 204 6.14 0.20 11.45
N GLU A 205 5.32 0.71 10.54
CA GLU A 205 5.10 2.15 10.39
C GLU A 205 4.48 2.75 11.66
N ILE A 206 3.45 2.13 12.21
CA ILE A 206 2.77 2.58 13.44
C ILE A 206 3.71 2.50 14.65
N ILE A 207 4.52 1.46 14.76
CA ILE A 207 5.50 1.33 15.85
C ILE A 207 6.50 2.49 15.81
N ARG A 208 6.96 2.89 14.64
CA ARG A 208 7.93 3.99 14.44
C ARG A 208 7.28 5.37 14.45
N ALA A 209 5.97 5.47 14.24
CA ALA A 209 5.27 6.74 14.09
C ALA A 209 5.30 7.59 15.39
N GLU A 210 5.77 8.81 15.28
CA GLU A 210 5.76 9.80 16.36
C GLU A 210 4.41 10.50 16.52
N TRP A 211 3.62 10.57 15.44
CA TRP A 211 2.29 11.18 15.43
C TRP A 211 1.22 10.32 16.11
N VAL A 212 1.49 9.02 16.33
CA VAL A 212 0.56 8.12 17.03
C VAL A 212 0.83 8.17 18.52
N VAL A 213 -0.20 8.54 19.28
CA VAL A 213 -0.13 8.48 20.74
C VAL A 213 0.22 7.04 21.18
N PRO A 214 1.27 6.84 21.99
CA PRO A 214 1.78 5.50 22.31
C PRO A 214 0.73 4.49 22.78
N SER A 215 -0.25 4.94 23.60
CA SER A 215 -1.34 4.10 24.11
C SER A 215 -2.27 3.57 23.00
N PHE A 216 -2.27 4.17 21.82
CA PHE A 216 -3.14 3.77 20.71
C PHE A 216 -2.41 3.02 19.59
N LYS A 217 -1.10 2.75 19.71
CA LYS A 217 -0.37 2.02 18.67
C LYS A 217 -0.96 0.62 18.44
N SER A 218 -1.22 -0.13 19.51
CA SER A 218 -1.86 -1.44 19.40
C SER A 218 -3.24 -1.39 18.75
N ARG A 219 -4.02 -0.34 19.04
CA ARG A 219 -5.34 -0.15 18.45
C ARG A 219 -5.27 0.15 16.94
N TRP A 220 -4.33 0.98 16.50
CA TRP A 220 -4.07 1.21 15.08
C TRP A 220 -3.64 -0.07 14.36
N ILE A 221 -2.77 -0.86 14.97
CA ILE A 221 -2.35 -2.15 14.41
C ILE A 221 -3.57 -3.08 14.27
N ARG A 222 -4.36 -3.25 15.33
CA ARG A 222 -5.57 -4.09 15.29
C ARG A 222 -6.57 -3.62 14.24
N PHE A 223 -6.70 -2.31 14.04
CA PHE A 223 -7.56 -1.73 13.01
C PHE A 223 -7.18 -2.22 11.60
N PHE A 224 -5.90 -2.20 11.26
CA PHE A 224 -5.45 -2.70 9.94
C PHE A 224 -5.57 -4.22 9.82
N TYR A 225 -5.39 -4.96 10.91
CA TYR A 225 -5.65 -6.40 10.92
C TYR A 225 -7.13 -6.70 10.65
N MET A 226 -8.06 -6.01 11.32
CA MET A 226 -9.50 -6.17 11.11
C MET A 226 -9.91 -5.94 9.64
N LEU A 227 -9.37 -4.89 8.98
CA LEU A 227 -9.64 -4.66 7.56
C LEU A 227 -9.08 -5.78 6.66
N SER A 228 -7.91 -6.32 7.02
CA SER A 228 -7.27 -7.39 6.25
C SER A 228 -7.96 -8.74 6.44
N GLU A 229 -8.45 -9.03 7.63
CA GLU A 229 -9.24 -10.23 7.93
C GLU A 229 -10.47 -10.32 7.03
N GLU A 230 -11.13 -9.20 6.73
CA GLU A 230 -12.31 -9.17 5.88
C GLU A 230 -12.01 -9.58 4.44
N ILE A 231 -10.99 -9.01 3.81
CA ILE A 231 -10.68 -9.41 2.44
C ILE A 231 -10.13 -10.84 2.37
N TYR A 232 -9.37 -11.31 3.36
CA TYR A 232 -8.95 -12.71 3.42
C TYR A 232 -10.13 -13.67 3.51
N ARG A 233 -11.20 -13.30 4.23
CA ARG A 233 -12.42 -14.07 4.34
C ARG A 233 -13.19 -14.10 3.01
N ARG A 234 -13.35 -12.96 2.33
CA ARG A 234 -14.18 -12.82 1.13
C ARG A 234 -13.48 -13.17 -0.18
N ALA A 235 -12.18 -13.02 -0.24
CA ALA A 235 -11.46 -13.28 -1.49
C ALA A 235 -11.69 -14.71 -1.99
N PHE A 236 -11.98 -14.82 -3.29
CA PHE A 236 -12.04 -16.10 -3.99
C PHE A 236 -10.64 -16.72 -4.13
N ARG A 237 -9.64 -15.88 -4.40
CA ARG A 237 -8.20 -16.25 -4.41
C ARG A 237 -7.36 -15.11 -3.86
N VAL A 238 -6.29 -15.51 -3.18
CA VAL A 238 -5.27 -14.60 -2.64
C VAL A 238 -3.93 -15.03 -3.20
N SER A 239 -3.26 -14.13 -3.91
CA SER A 239 -1.94 -14.39 -4.47
C SER A 239 -0.86 -13.58 -3.77
N SER A 240 0.30 -14.18 -3.65
CA SER A 240 1.53 -13.55 -3.16
C SER A 240 2.70 -13.88 -4.07
N LEU A 241 3.79 -13.14 -3.98
CA LEU A 241 4.94 -13.29 -4.89
C LEU A 241 5.87 -14.45 -4.52
N PHE A 242 5.86 -14.88 -3.25
CA PHE A 242 6.79 -15.89 -2.74
C PHE A 242 6.20 -16.68 -1.55
N TYR A 243 6.76 -17.85 -1.30
CA TYR A 243 6.22 -18.81 -0.32
C TYR A 243 6.17 -18.26 1.12
N ASN A 244 7.14 -17.44 1.54
CA ASN A 244 7.11 -16.84 2.89
C ASN A 244 5.93 -15.89 3.05
N ALA A 245 5.60 -15.06 2.03
CA ALA A 245 4.42 -14.21 2.07
C ALA A 245 3.14 -15.04 2.17
N ARG A 246 3.02 -16.12 1.36
CA ARG A 246 1.89 -17.06 1.46
C ARG A 246 1.76 -17.64 2.87
N ARG A 247 2.85 -18.04 3.49
CA ARG A 247 2.83 -18.56 4.87
C ARG A 247 2.32 -17.52 5.85
N THR A 248 2.81 -16.28 5.74
CA THR A 248 2.35 -15.18 6.59
C THR A 248 0.85 -14.90 6.39
N GLN A 249 0.34 -14.91 5.15
CA GLN A 249 -1.09 -14.76 4.87
C GLN A 249 -1.92 -15.82 5.61
N ILE A 250 -1.48 -17.07 5.61
CA ILE A 250 -2.14 -18.19 6.33
C ILE A 250 -2.06 -17.98 7.85
N GLU A 251 -0.90 -17.60 8.37
CA GLU A 251 -0.70 -17.30 9.80
C GLU A 251 -1.61 -16.15 10.27
N MET A 252 -1.96 -15.24 9.37
CA MET A 252 -2.88 -14.12 9.60
C MET A 252 -4.36 -14.44 9.35
N GLY A 253 -4.69 -15.72 9.18
CA GLY A 253 -6.08 -16.19 9.09
C GLY A 253 -6.63 -16.37 7.68
N CYS A 254 -5.83 -16.19 6.63
CA CYS A 254 -6.27 -16.53 5.28
C CYS A 254 -6.33 -18.05 5.11
N ASP A 255 -7.42 -18.54 4.48
CA ASP A 255 -7.54 -19.96 4.15
C ASP A 255 -6.43 -20.41 3.19
N ALA A 256 -5.71 -21.46 3.58
CA ALA A 256 -4.58 -22.01 2.82
C ALA A 256 -4.96 -22.47 1.39
N GLU A 257 -6.21 -22.91 1.19
CA GLU A 257 -6.72 -23.34 -0.12
C GLU A 257 -6.94 -22.16 -1.08
N LYS A 258 -7.15 -20.97 -0.55
CA LYS A 258 -7.26 -19.74 -1.35
C LYS A 258 -5.91 -19.16 -1.75
N CYS A 259 -4.85 -19.45 -0.96
CA CYS A 259 -3.53 -18.83 -1.11
C CYS A 259 -2.70 -19.52 -2.19
N ILE A 260 -2.29 -18.77 -3.20
CA ILE A 260 -1.42 -19.22 -4.29
C ILE A 260 -0.17 -18.34 -4.38
N VAL A 261 0.91 -18.89 -4.92
CA VAL A 261 2.15 -18.13 -5.18
C VAL A 261 2.27 -17.89 -6.67
N ILE A 262 2.32 -16.61 -7.06
CA ILE A 262 2.53 -16.18 -8.44
C ILE A 262 3.71 -15.21 -8.43
N PRO A 263 4.95 -15.66 -8.70
CA PRO A 263 6.12 -14.80 -8.72
C PRO A 263 6.03 -13.72 -9.80
N ASN A 264 6.67 -12.57 -9.55
CA ASN A 264 6.87 -11.58 -10.61
C ASN A 264 7.78 -12.15 -11.69
N GLY A 265 7.52 -11.76 -12.93
CA GLY A 265 8.35 -12.04 -14.08
C GLY A 265 9.15 -10.79 -14.53
N VAL A 266 10.07 -11.02 -15.44
CA VAL A 266 10.79 -9.99 -16.16
C VAL A 266 10.62 -10.18 -17.66
N GLN A 267 10.68 -9.09 -18.42
CA GLN A 267 10.69 -9.16 -19.88
C GLN A 267 12.08 -9.59 -20.36
N TYR A 268 12.29 -10.90 -20.44
CA TYR A 268 13.60 -11.50 -20.78
C TYR A 268 14.21 -10.90 -22.04
N GLU A 269 13.41 -10.64 -23.08
CA GLU A 269 13.83 -10.11 -24.37
C GLU A 269 14.51 -8.74 -24.26
N ARG A 270 14.20 -7.96 -23.23
CA ARG A 270 14.83 -6.67 -22.98
C ARG A 270 16.27 -6.79 -22.48
N PHE A 271 16.61 -7.92 -21.87
CA PHE A 271 17.88 -8.10 -21.16
C PHE A 271 18.80 -9.12 -21.84
N CYS A 272 18.26 -10.11 -22.56
CA CYS A 272 19.05 -11.21 -23.12
C CYS A 272 20.04 -10.82 -24.22
N ASN A 273 19.82 -9.66 -24.86
CA ASN A 273 20.66 -9.17 -25.97
C ASN A 273 21.54 -7.97 -25.57
N ILE A 274 21.71 -7.71 -24.27
CA ILE A 274 22.61 -6.65 -23.82
C ILE A 274 24.05 -7.05 -24.18
N PRO A 275 24.78 -6.24 -24.96
CA PRO A 275 26.17 -6.54 -25.30
C PRO A 275 27.03 -6.50 -24.04
N LEU A 276 28.03 -7.37 -24.00
CA LEU A 276 29.01 -7.35 -22.93
C LEU A 276 29.83 -6.06 -22.99
N LYS A 277 30.22 -5.57 -21.84
CA LYS A 277 31.11 -4.43 -21.71
C LYS A 277 32.43 -4.71 -22.43
N GLN A 278 32.97 -3.73 -23.13
CA GLN A 278 34.31 -3.80 -23.69
C GLN A 278 35.35 -3.68 -22.57
N GLU A 279 36.40 -4.51 -22.66
CA GLU A 279 37.49 -4.47 -21.69
C GLU A 279 38.21 -3.13 -21.70
N ASP A 280 38.23 -2.44 -20.60
CA ASP A 280 38.91 -1.14 -20.40
C ASP A 280 39.84 -1.17 -19.16
N GLY A 281 40.11 -2.34 -18.61
CA GLY A 281 40.92 -2.55 -17.41
C GLY A 281 40.24 -2.22 -16.09
N TRP A 282 38.94 -1.83 -16.14
CA TRP A 282 38.12 -1.58 -14.97
C TRP A 282 37.08 -2.68 -14.77
N VAL A 283 36.74 -2.94 -13.52
CA VAL A 283 35.61 -3.79 -13.15
C VAL A 283 34.47 -2.88 -12.69
N ASP A 284 33.39 -2.85 -13.46
CA ASP A 284 32.22 -2.03 -13.18
C ASP A 284 31.07 -2.85 -12.59
N ILE A 285 30.72 -2.56 -11.34
CA ILE A 285 29.66 -3.19 -10.58
C ILE A 285 28.44 -2.27 -10.58
N GLY A 286 27.27 -2.78 -10.94
CA GLY A 286 26.03 -2.01 -10.90
C GLY A 286 25.07 -2.44 -9.81
N ALA A 287 24.40 -1.49 -9.17
CA ALA A 287 23.29 -1.74 -8.26
C ALA A 287 22.07 -0.92 -8.70
N VAL A 288 20.94 -1.59 -8.96
CA VAL A 288 19.69 -0.92 -9.34
C VAL A 288 18.84 -0.74 -8.09
N VAL A 289 19.04 0.37 -7.38
CA VAL A 289 18.39 0.64 -6.09
C VAL A 289 18.05 2.12 -5.93
N ARG A 290 16.91 2.41 -5.31
CA ARG A 290 16.56 3.77 -4.88
C ARG A 290 17.31 4.13 -3.59
N LEU A 291 17.62 5.41 -3.41
CA LEU A 291 18.19 5.90 -2.14
C LEU A 291 17.06 6.01 -1.11
N ALA A 292 16.92 4.97 -0.32
CA ALA A 292 15.95 4.87 0.77
C ALA A 292 16.51 3.96 1.88
N PRO A 293 16.16 4.18 3.16
CA PRO A 293 16.68 3.41 4.30
C PRO A 293 16.49 1.88 4.14
N ILE A 294 15.34 1.47 3.63
CA ILE A 294 15.01 0.04 3.41
C ILE A 294 15.94 -0.67 2.41
N LYS A 295 16.68 0.10 1.59
CA LYS A 295 17.63 -0.46 0.60
C LYS A 295 19.04 -0.59 1.13
N ASP A 296 19.29 -0.11 2.33
CA ASP A 296 20.55 -0.19 3.05
C ASP A 296 21.79 0.11 2.19
N VAL A 297 21.70 1.21 1.43
CA VAL A 297 22.79 1.65 0.55
C VAL A 297 24.07 1.95 1.31
N LYS A 298 23.98 2.30 2.60
CA LYS A 298 25.15 2.54 3.43
C LYS A 298 26.00 1.28 3.62
N THR A 299 25.39 0.13 3.88
CA THR A 299 26.10 -1.16 3.94
C THR A 299 26.77 -1.48 2.60
N MET A 300 26.12 -1.18 1.47
CA MET A 300 26.74 -1.33 0.15
C MET A 300 27.97 -0.41 -0.03
N ILE A 301 27.90 0.83 0.44
CA ILE A 301 29.03 1.79 0.41
C ILE A 301 30.21 1.27 1.25
N TYR A 302 29.95 0.76 2.47
CA TYR A 302 31.01 0.16 3.30
C TYR A 302 31.62 -1.08 2.66
N ALA A 303 30.80 -1.97 2.10
CA ALA A 303 31.28 -3.16 1.39
C ALA A 303 32.17 -2.74 0.18
N PHE A 304 31.76 -1.72 -0.55
CA PHE A 304 32.55 -1.19 -1.66
C PHE A 304 33.88 -0.55 -1.20
N PHE A 305 33.88 0.13 -0.06
CA PHE A 305 35.10 0.66 0.53
C PHE A 305 36.16 -0.43 0.80
N GLU A 306 35.72 -1.54 1.40
CA GLU A 306 36.58 -2.72 1.63
C GLU A 306 37.08 -3.33 0.32
N LEU A 307 36.21 -3.43 -0.68
CA LEU A 307 36.58 -3.95 -2.01
C LEU A 307 37.59 -3.04 -2.71
N ALA A 308 37.33 -1.72 -2.74
CA ALA A 308 38.18 -0.76 -3.41
C ALA A 308 39.60 -0.67 -2.79
N SER A 309 39.74 -0.94 -1.48
CA SER A 309 41.04 -1.05 -0.83
C SER A 309 41.90 -2.19 -1.35
N ARG A 310 41.28 -3.26 -1.85
CA ARG A 310 41.96 -4.48 -2.36
C ARG A 310 42.04 -4.50 -3.88
N MET A 311 41.16 -3.76 -4.56
CA MET A 311 41.03 -3.73 -6.03
C MET A 311 40.92 -2.28 -6.50
N PRO A 312 42.08 -1.63 -6.85
CA PRO A 312 42.07 -0.21 -7.19
C PRO A 312 41.31 0.14 -8.48
N ASN A 313 41.14 -0.82 -9.38
CA ASN A 313 40.46 -0.66 -10.68
C ASN A 313 39.00 -1.14 -10.65
N VAL A 314 38.29 -0.95 -9.52
CA VAL A 314 36.87 -1.26 -9.40
C VAL A 314 36.04 0.03 -9.32
N ARG A 315 34.86 0.04 -9.92
CA ARG A 315 33.86 1.12 -9.84
C ARG A 315 32.51 0.54 -9.40
N LEU A 316 31.79 1.27 -8.54
CA LEU A 316 30.41 0.94 -8.17
C LEU A 316 29.46 2.00 -8.72
N HIS A 317 28.47 1.58 -9.45
CA HIS A 317 27.43 2.42 -10.04
C HIS A 317 26.10 2.16 -9.32
N ILE A 318 25.58 3.15 -8.59
CA ILE A 318 24.30 3.09 -7.92
C ILE A 318 23.27 3.77 -8.83
N MET A 319 22.40 2.96 -9.43
CA MET A 319 21.41 3.39 -10.42
C MET A 319 20.02 3.46 -9.77
N GLY A 320 19.53 4.66 -9.53
CA GLY A 320 18.19 4.88 -8.97
C GLY A 320 17.99 6.31 -8.50
N GLY A 321 16.74 6.68 -8.33
CA GLY A 321 16.38 8.01 -7.82
C GLY A 321 16.48 8.12 -6.30
N VAL A 322 16.33 9.34 -5.81
CA VAL A 322 16.20 9.65 -4.38
C VAL A 322 14.74 9.50 -4.00
N ASP A 323 14.45 8.69 -2.99
CA ASP A 323 13.13 8.56 -2.37
C ASP A 323 13.11 9.28 -1.02
N ASP A 324 14.23 9.26 -0.28
CA ASP A 324 14.42 9.91 1.00
C ASP A 324 15.62 10.84 0.91
N GLU A 325 15.36 12.15 0.94
CA GLU A 325 16.36 13.19 0.78
C GLU A 325 17.39 13.21 1.92
N ASP A 326 16.97 12.94 3.13
CA ASP A 326 17.86 12.98 4.28
C ASP A 326 18.77 11.75 4.29
N TYR A 327 18.24 10.58 3.98
CA TYR A 327 19.02 9.37 3.78
C TYR A 327 20.03 9.51 2.63
N ALA A 328 19.62 10.14 1.53
CA ALA A 328 20.51 10.39 0.40
C ALA A 328 21.69 11.31 0.79
N LYS A 329 21.43 12.39 1.55
CA LYS A 329 22.48 13.27 2.09
C LYS A 329 23.46 12.48 2.95
N GLU A 330 22.96 11.58 3.80
CA GLU A 330 23.82 10.74 4.63
C GLU A 330 24.68 9.78 3.78
N CYS A 331 24.13 9.21 2.71
CA CYS A 331 24.88 8.36 1.78
C CYS A 331 25.98 9.16 1.05
N TYR A 332 25.68 10.35 0.59
CA TYR A 332 26.69 11.23 -0.07
C TYR A 332 27.79 11.64 0.91
N ALA A 333 27.43 12.06 2.12
CA ALA A 333 28.39 12.40 3.16
C ALA A 333 29.30 11.23 3.52
N LEU A 334 28.75 10.01 3.59
CA LEU A 334 29.53 8.78 3.84
C LEU A 334 30.56 8.52 2.74
N VAL A 335 30.19 8.68 1.46
CA VAL A 335 31.11 8.54 0.32
C VAL A 335 32.25 9.55 0.39
N GLU A 336 31.97 10.80 0.74
CA GLU A 336 32.96 11.85 0.95
C GLU A 336 33.89 11.54 2.13
N GLN A 337 33.31 11.12 3.27
CA GLN A 337 34.07 10.74 4.47
C GLN A 337 35.04 9.58 4.20
N LEU A 338 34.62 8.59 3.43
CA LEU A 338 35.42 7.42 3.03
C LEU A 338 36.36 7.71 1.84
N GLN A 339 36.31 8.92 1.27
CA GLN A 339 37.10 9.36 0.11
C GLN A 339 36.98 8.42 -1.12
N LEU A 340 35.78 7.85 -1.33
CA LEU A 340 35.50 6.93 -2.44
C LEU A 340 35.35 7.69 -3.76
N LYS A 341 36.37 7.67 -4.62
CA LYS A 341 36.38 8.36 -5.92
C LYS A 341 35.70 7.54 -7.03
N ASN A 342 35.62 6.23 -6.83
CA ASN A 342 35.13 5.26 -7.85
C ASN A 342 33.69 4.79 -7.56
N LEU A 343 32.95 5.47 -6.68
CA LEU A 343 31.53 5.25 -6.46
C LEU A 343 30.75 6.35 -7.18
N ILE A 344 29.78 5.94 -8.00
CA ILE A 344 29.03 6.80 -8.92
C ILE A 344 27.54 6.68 -8.62
N PHE A 345 26.90 7.74 -8.20
CA PHE A 345 25.44 7.84 -8.16
C PHE A 345 24.95 8.35 -9.51
N THR A 346 24.25 7.51 -10.26
CA THR A 346 23.83 7.87 -11.63
C THR A 346 22.51 8.63 -11.66
N GLY A 347 21.74 8.60 -10.56
CA GLY A 347 20.35 8.98 -10.60
C GLY A 347 19.50 7.96 -11.38
N ARG A 348 18.33 8.37 -11.87
CA ARG A 348 17.48 7.54 -12.73
C ARG A 348 18.09 7.46 -14.13
N VAL A 349 18.29 6.25 -14.62
CA VAL A 349 18.83 5.96 -15.96
C VAL A 349 17.99 4.88 -16.63
N ASP A 350 18.11 4.77 -17.97
CA ASP A 350 17.66 3.57 -18.66
C ASP A 350 18.58 2.41 -18.27
N VAL A 351 18.05 1.51 -17.44
CA VAL A 351 18.83 0.40 -16.85
C VAL A 351 19.38 -0.52 -17.95
N VAL A 352 18.60 -0.82 -18.99
CA VAL A 352 19.03 -1.71 -20.08
C VAL A 352 20.21 -1.12 -20.82
N GLN A 353 20.14 0.17 -21.19
CA GLN A 353 21.24 0.86 -21.85
C GLN A 353 22.47 1.00 -20.95
N TYR A 354 22.23 1.24 -19.66
CA TYR A 354 23.34 1.42 -18.72
C TYR A 354 24.10 0.12 -18.44
N MET A 355 23.39 -1.02 -18.41
CA MET A 355 23.98 -2.35 -18.15
C MET A 355 25.09 -2.73 -19.14
N GLN A 356 25.11 -2.16 -20.35
CA GLN A 356 26.19 -2.35 -21.32
C GLN A 356 27.57 -1.87 -20.82
N LYS A 357 27.59 -1.04 -19.77
CA LYS A 357 28.80 -0.46 -19.17
C LYS A 357 29.28 -1.25 -17.95
N LEU A 358 28.56 -2.30 -17.58
CA LEU A 358 28.79 -3.05 -16.34
C LEU A 358 29.31 -4.44 -16.66
N ASP A 359 30.18 -4.95 -15.80
CA ASP A 359 30.63 -6.36 -15.84
C ASP A 359 29.62 -7.26 -15.15
N PHE A 360 29.02 -6.79 -14.05
CA PHE A 360 27.93 -7.50 -13.36
C PHE A 360 27.12 -6.57 -12.47
N THR A 361 25.97 -7.07 -12.01
CA THR A 361 25.10 -6.35 -11.08
C THR A 361 25.05 -7.07 -9.74
N ILE A 362 24.84 -6.28 -8.67
CA ILE A 362 24.61 -6.79 -7.32
C ILE A 362 23.21 -6.39 -6.84
N LEU A 363 22.63 -7.24 -6.01
CA LEU A 363 21.40 -7.00 -5.27
C LEU A 363 21.67 -7.30 -3.79
N THR A 364 21.36 -6.31 -2.90
CA THR A 364 21.53 -6.44 -1.45
C THR A 364 20.20 -6.31 -0.74
#